data_13b8536ed324102f425e1a2ede27111e
#
_entry.id   13b8536ed324102f425e1a2ede27111e
#
_cell.length_a   1.000
_cell.length_b   1.000
_cell.length_c   1.000
_cell.angle_alpha   90.00
_cell.angle_beta   90.00
_cell.angle_gamma   90.00
#
_symmetry.space_group_name_H-M   'P 1'
#
loop_
_entity.id
_entity.type
_entity.pdbx_description
1 polymer ?
#
loop_
_entity_poly.entity_id
_entity_poly.type
_entity_poly.pdbx_seq_one_letter_code
_entity_poly.pdbx_strand_id
1 'polypeptide(L)'
;MTIDWQKEVDARKDDLLKDLGDLIRINSIRDIEHGTKEEPLGPGPAAALRKVLEFGERDGFVTKNIENVAGHIEYGDGEEMFGLLGHVDVVPVDDNWDTDPFEPVIKDGKLFARGSADDKGPSIAAYYAMRIIKDLELPISKKIRFIFGTDEESEWVGIHRYMEVEEMPKVGFSPDAQFPIINGEKGILSYEVTFANKDNAESGDFDLVSFKSGLRTNMVPGDATAVLKVNDEAKVADLKAAFEAFVEKTDVKGEFAEANGEVTLTTIGKAAHAQEPKFGVNSATFLATFLVDYKLDGNGASYIQTVAEYMHLDYNGKKLNAYTKHDVMGETTSSANLFDYTAEGDKKVTLNVRHPEGITKDDILANMEEVLKDAGVSIAIIGDVKTPHYVPATDPLVKTLLDVYEEHTGLEGHEESIGGGTYGRILERGVAYGAMFPGEENVMHQPNEFMPIDSLFKATAIYADAIYRLVK
;
A
#
# COMPACT_ATOMS: atom_id res chain seq x y z
N MET A 1 -31.29 17.40 -21.83
CA MET A 1 -30.87 18.50 -20.93
C MET A 1 -29.47 18.23 -20.50
N THR A 2 -28.59 19.20 -20.57
CA THR A 2 -27.25 19.04 -19.98
C THR A 2 -27.39 19.31 -18.48
N ILE A 3 -26.98 18.36 -17.65
CA ILE A 3 -27.03 18.48 -16.19
C ILE A 3 -25.81 19.32 -15.77
N ASP A 4 -26.02 20.28 -14.90
CA ASP A 4 -24.95 21.03 -14.25
C ASP A 4 -24.62 20.35 -12.92
N TRP A 5 -23.71 19.39 -13.01
CA TRP A 5 -23.34 18.54 -11.87
C TRP A 5 -22.75 19.35 -10.71
N GLN A 6 -21.95 20.38 -10.98
CA GLN A 6 -21.40 21.22 -9.92
C GLN A 6 -22.50 21.97 -9.17
N LYS A 7 -23.51 22.46 -9.86
CA LYS A 7 -24.67 23.10 -9.22
C LYS A 7 -25.42 22.13 -8.31
N GLU A 8 -25.56 20.86 -8.73
CA GLU A 8 -26.23 19.84 -7.91
C GLU A 8 -25.42 19.50 -6.64
N VAL A 9 -24.09 19.50 -6.75
CA VAL A 9 -23.19 19.37 -5.59
C VAL A 9 -23.30 20.59 -4.70
N ASP A 10 -23.26 21.81 -5.27
CA ASP A 10 -23.33 23.06 -4.51
C ASP A 10 -24.61 23.14 -3.66
N ALA A 11 -25.71 22.58 -4.15
CA ALA A 11 -26.99 22.53 -3.42
C ALA A 11 -26.96 21.57 -2.20
N ARG A 12 -25.93 20.70 -2.09
CA ARG A 12 -25.83 19.64 -1.06
C ARG A 12 -24.55 19.74 -0.22
N LYS A 13 -23.75 20.80 -0.38
CA LYS A 13 -22.45 20.97 0.28
C LYS A 13 -22.50 20.83 1.79
N ASP A 14 -23.48 21.47 2.42
CA ASP A 14 -23.61 21.48 3.88
C ASP A 14 -23.95 20.09 4.42
N ASP A 15 -24.86 19.38 3.74
CA ASP A 15 -25.22 18.01 4.08
C ASP A 15 -24.02 17.06 3.91
N LEU A 16 -23.26 17.20 2.79
CA LEU A 16 -22.07 16.40 2.50
C LEU A 16 -21.02 16.56 3.59
N LEU A 17 -20.69 17.81 3.93
CA LEU A 17 -19.69 18.09 4.97
C LEU A 17 -20.15 17.61 6.35
N LYS A 18 -21.46 17.70 6.63
CA LYS A 18 -22.04 17.21 7.88
C LYS A 18 -21.90 15.68 7.98
N ASP A 19 -22.33 14.94 6.94
CA ASP A 19 -22.27 13.48 6.92
C ASP A 19 -20.83 12.98 6.97
N LEU A 20 -19.91 13.63 6.25
CA LEU A 20 -18.47 13.35 6.34
C LEU A 20 -17.94 13.59 7.75
N GLY A 21 -18.29 14.72 8.38
CA GLY A 21 -17.89 15.01 9.76
C GLY A 21 -18.44 13.99 10.75
N ASP A 22 -19.69 13.55 10.59
CA ASP A 22 -20.30 12.53 11.45
C ASP A 22 -19.58 11.17 11.29
N LEU A 23 -19.11 10.82 10.08
CA LEU A 23 -18.36 9.59 9.82
C LEU A 23 -16.92 9.68 10.35
N ILE A 24 -16.25 10.83 10.20
CA ILE A 24 -14.87 11.06 10.66
C ILE A 24 -14.78 10.92 12.19
N ARG A 25 -15.78 11.41 12.94
CA ARG A 25 -15.79 11.32 14.43
C ARG A 25 -15.79 9.90 14.97
N ILE A 26 -16.02 8.93 14.14
CA ILE A 26 -15.90 7.52 14.50
C ILE A 26 -14.45 7.10 14.30
N ASN A 27 -13.71 6.85 15.37
CA ASN A 27 -12.39 6.26 15.31
C ASN A 27 -12.51 4.81 14.81
N SER A 28 -12.24 4.61 13.52
CA SER A 28 -12.37 3.33 12.83
C SER A 28 -11.03 2.64 12.55
N ILE A 29 -10.04 2.88 13.40
CA ILE A 29 -8.80 2.09 13.39
C ILE A 29 -9.16 0.64 13.71
N ARG A 30 -8.58 -0.29 12.96
CA ARG A 30 -8.74 -1.74 13.19
C ARG A 30 -8.23 -2.09 14.60
N ASP A 31 -9.07 -2.79 15.38
CA ASP A 31 -8.80 -3.14 16.79
C ASP A 31 -9.28 -4.56 17.11
N ILE A 32 -8.50 -5.54 16.68
CA ILE A 32 -8.83 -6.96 16.89
C ILE A 32 -8.70 -7.40 18.35
N GLU A 33 -7.92 -6.67 19.17
CA GLU A 33 -7.76 -6.98 20.58
C GLU A 33 -9.06 -6.75 21.36
N HIS A 34 -9.84 -5.75 20.95
CA HIS A 34 -11.18 -5.47 21.49
C HIS A 34 -12.31 -5.99 20.57
N GLY A 35 -11.95 -6.76 19.56
CA GLY A 35 -12.91 -7.42 18.68
C GLY A 35 -13.79 -8.42 19.40
N THR A 36 -15.03 -8.55 18.94
CA THR A 36 -16.01 -9.53 19.42
C THR A 36 -16.44 -10.44 18.26
N LYS A 37 -17.26 -11.45 18.54
CA LYS A 37 -17.82 -12.27 17.47
C LYS A 37 -18.71 -11.47 16.51
N GLU A 38 -19.40 -10.47 17.05
CA GLU A 38 -20.30 -9.58 16.30
C GLU A 38 -19.54 -8.43 15.61
N GLU A 39 -18.36 -8.08 16.09
CA GLU A 39 -17.52 -6.98 15.58
C GLU A 39 -16.05 -7.44 15.51
N PRO A 40 -15.70 -8.39 14.61
CA PRO A 40 -14.42 -9.09 14.66
C PRO A 40 -13.20 -8.20 14.36
N LEU A 41 -13.39 -7.08 13.64
CA LEU A 41 -12.33 -6.13 13.32
C LEU A 41 -12.26 -4.93 14.30
N GLY A 42 -13.09 -4.98 15.36
CA GLY A 42 -13.19 -3.97 16.38
C GLY A 42 -14.46 -3.12 16.32
N PRO A 43 -14.80 -2.45 17.43
CA PRO A 43 -16.04 -1.67 17.52
C PRO A 43 -16.05 -0.43 16.60
N GLY A 44 -14.89 0.19 16.36
CA GLY A 44 -14.77 1.39 15.54
C GLY A 44 -15.09 1.16 14.06
N PRO A 45 -14.43 0.23 13.36
CA PRO A 45 -14.76 -0.12 11.98
C PRO A 45 -16.22 -0.55 11.80
N ALA A 46 -16.75 -1.37 12.71
CA ALA A 46 -18.15 -1.77 12.71
C ALA A 46 -19.11 -0.59 12.87
N ALA A 47 -18.79 0.37 13.75
CA ALA A 47 -19.60 1.57 13.93
C ALA A 47 -19.57 2.49 12.69
N ALA A 48 -18.41 2.64 12.03
CA ALA A 48 -18.29 3.42 10.81
C ALA A 48 -19.10 2.79 9.65
N LEU A 49 -19.08 1.47 9.51
CA LEU A 49 -19.91 0.76 8.54
C LEU A 49 -21.41 1.01 8.81
N ARG A 50 -21.85 0.82 10.05
CA ARG A 50 -23.26 1.09 10.41
C ARG A 50 -23.64 2.53 10.11
N LYS A 51 -22.75 3.50 10.35
CA LYS A 51 -23.01 4.92 10.07
C LYS A 51 -23.21 5.19 8.58
N VAL A 52 -22.38 4.67 7.70
CA VAL A 52 -22.56 4.87 6.26
C VAL A 52 -23.80 4.18 5.73
N LEU A 53 -24.16 3.00 6.25
CA LEU A 53 -25.40 2.31 5.91
C LEU A 53 -26.63 3.08 6.41
N GLU A 54 -26.58 3.69 7.60
CA GLU A 54 -27.61 4.59 8.12
C GLU A 54 -27.87 5.78 7.18
N PHE A 55 -26.84 6.35 6.55
CA PHE A 55 -27.03 7.38 5.52
C PHE A 55 -27.81 6.83 4.32
N GLY A 56 -27.46 5.62 3.87
CA GLY A 56 -28.18 4.96 2.79
C GLY A 56 -29.67 4.73 3.12
N GLU A 57 -29.97 4.23 4.31
CA GLU A 57 -31.35 4.01 4.78
C GLU A 57 -32.13 5.32 4.88
N ARG A 58 -31.52 6.37 5.49
CA ARG A 58 -32.12 7.71 5.60
C ARG A 58 -32.52 8.26 4.23
N ASP A 59 -31.64 8.08 3.23
CA ASP A 59 -31.80 8.63 1.88
C ASP A 59 -32.60 7.67 0.96
N GLY A 60 -33.13 6.56 1.50
CA GLY A 60 -34.06 5.65 0.80
C GLY A 60 -33.38 4.74 -0.22
N PHE A 61 -32.14 4.37 0.01
CA PHE A 61 -31.44 3.31 -0.69
C PHE A 61 -31.71 1.93 -0.05
N VAL A 62 -31.43 0.87 -0.79
CA VAL A 62 -31.36 -0.48 -0.23
C VAL A 62 -29.99 -0.66 0.41
N THR A 63 -29.95 -1.14 1.65
CA THR A 63 -28.70 -1.37 2.39
C THR A 63 -28.57 -2.80 2.84
N LYS A 64 -27.34 -3.29 2.97
CA LYS A 64 -27.04 -4.60 3.54
C LYS A 64 -25.75 -4.56 4.33
N ASN A 65 -25.82 -5.07 5.55
CA ASN A 65 -24.66 -5.27 6.42
C ASN A 65 -24.25 -6.75 6.40
N ILE A 66 -22.98 -7.02 6.18
CA ILE A 66 -22.39 -8.36 6.20
C ILE A 66 -21.52 -8.48 7.45
N GLU A 67 -22.09 -9.03 8.50
CA GLU A 67 -21.39 -9.41 9.74
C GLU A 67 -20.56 -8.28 10.38
N ASN A 68 -20.92 -7.01 10.13
CA ASN A 68 -20.19 -5.80 10.54
C ASN A 68 -18.74 -5.70 10.03
N VAL A 69 -18.40 -6.44 8.97
CA VAL A 69 -17.05 -6.40 8.36
C VAL A 69 -17.07 -5.81 6.95
N ALA A 70 -18.21 -5.83 6.28
CA ALA A 70 -18.45 -5.14 5.01
C ALA A 70 -19.94 -4.90 4.83
N GLY A 71 -20.33 -4.08 3.85
CA GLY A 71 -21.74 -3.84 3.53
C GLY A 71 -21.90 -3.11 2.22
N HIS A 72 -23.15 -2.87 1.80
CA HIS A 72 -23.38 -2.09 0.60
C HIS A 72 -24.64 -1.20 0.68
N ILE A 73 -24.63 -0.18 -0.16
CA ILE A 73 -25.76 0.68 -0.51
C ILE A 73 -26.06 0.46 -1.98
N GLU A 74 -27.34 0.26 -2.32
CA GLU A 74 -27.76 -0.11 -3.69
C GLU A 74 -28.90 0.77 -4.20
N TYR A 75 -28.86 1.09 -5.51
CA TYR A 75 -29.90 1.84 -6.21
C TYR A 75 -30.12 1.32 -7.62
N GLY A 76 -31.39 1.20 -8.03
CA GLY A 76 -31.82 0.78 -9.36
C GLY A 76 -32.17 -0.70 -9.44
N ASP A 77 -32.86 -1.07 -10.52
CA ASP A 77 -33.45 -2.42 -10.73
C ASP A 77 -32.80 -3.17 -11.91
N GLY A 78 -31.71 -2.63 -12.49
CA GLY A 78 -31.01 -3.24 -13.62
C GLY A 78 -30.44 -4.62 -13.30
N GLU A 79 -30.41 -5.50 -14.30
CA GLU A 79 -29.77 -6.82 -14.15
C GLU A 79 -28.24 -6.72 -14.03
N GLU A 80 -27.63 -5.79 -14.78
CA GLU A 80 -26.18 -5.49 -14.67
C GLU A 80 -25.92 -4.58 -13.48
N MET A 81 -24.80 -4.82 -12.80
CA MET A 81 -24.32 -3.99 -11.69
C MET A 81 -23.10 -3.17 -12.09
N PHE A 82 -23.13 -1.89 -11.70
CA PHE A 82 -21.96 -1.02 -11.67
C PHE A 82 -21.49 -0.86 -10.23
N GLY A 83 -20.23 -1.13 -9.95
CA GLY A 83 -19.65 -1.12 -8.61
C GLY A 83 -18.95 0.20 -8.28
N LEU A 84 -19.18 0.65 -7.05
CA LEU A 84 -18.29 1.57 -6.34
C LEU A 84 -17.74 0.80 -5.15
N LEU A 85 -16.45 0.95 -4.85
CA LEU A 85 -15.81 0.27 -3.75
C LEU A 85 -15.01 1.28 -2.94
N GLY A 86 -15.33 1.42 -1.67
CA GLY A 86 -14.63 2.29 -0.74
C GLY A 86 -14.45 1.62 0.61
N HIS A 87 -13.77 2.28 1.52
CA HIS A 87 -13.59 1.77 2.87
C HIS A 87 -13.86 2.84 3.93
N VAL A 88 -14.14 2.38 5.13
CA VAL A 88 -14.46 3.24 6.28
C VAL A 88 -13.50 3.05 7.44
N ASP A 89 -12.58 2.09 7.37
CA ASP A 89 -11.45 1.99 8.29
C ASP A 89 -10.38 3.04 7.97
N VAL A 90 -9.48 3.25 8.89
CA VAL A 90 -8.38 4.21 8.77
C VAL A 90 -7.12 3.66 9.42
N VAL A 91 -5.95 4.08 8.93
CA VAL A 91 -4.67 3.75 9.55
C VAL A 91 -4.54 4.36 10.96
N PRO A 92 -3.72 3.77 11.84
CA PRO A 92 -3.42 4.33 13.15
C PRO A 92 -2.89 5.76 13.08
N VAL A 93 -3.09 6.50 14.16
CA VAL A 93 -2.58 7.86 14.37
C VAL A 93 -1.40 7.82 15.34
N ASP A 94 -0.50 8.79 15.20
CA ASP A 94 0.60 9.04 16.13
C ASP A 94 0.37 10.33 16.94
N ASP A 95 1.33 10.72 17.77
CA ASP A 95 1.23 11.89 18.65
C ASP A 95 1.56 13.23 17.94
N ASN A 96 1.80 13.23 16.61
CA ASN A 96 2.26 14.42 15.87
C ASN A 96 1.12 15.21 15.20
N TRP A 97 -0.10 15.12 15.71
CA TRP A 97 -1.26 15.87 15.21
C TRP A 97 -1.41 17.21 15.92
N ASP A 98 -1.67 18.27 15.13
CA ASP A 98 -1.94 19.61 15.66
C ASP A 98 -3.33 19.74 16.30
N THR A 99 -4.27 18.88 15.87
CA THR A 99 -5.67 18.82 16.35
C THR A 99 -6.03 17.36 16.64
N ASP A 100 -7.19 17.13 17.29
CA ASP A 100 -7.72 15.77 17.43
C ASP A 100 -7.95 15.15 16.04
N PRO A 101 -7.31 14.04 15.71
CA PRO A 101 -7.42 13.41 14.38
C PRO A 101 -8.84 12.94 14.02
N PHE A 102 -9.73 12.78 15.00
CA PHE A 102 -11.12 12.35 14.81
C PHE A 102 -12.15 13.47 15.03
N GLU A 103 -11.71 14.71 15.21
CA GLU A 103 -12.60 15.89 15.20
C GLU A 103 -12.29 16.74 13.97
N PRO A 104 -13.19 16.78 12.94
CA PRO A 104 -12.92 17.48 11.69
C PRO A 104 -12.77 18.97 11.90
N VAL A 105 -11.65 19.52 11.47
CA VAL A 105 -11.34 20.96 11.55
C VAL A 105 -11.23 21.55 10.15
N ILE A 106 -12.08 22.52 9.83
CA ILE A 106 -11.99 23.25 8.58
C ILE A 106 -11.14 24.51 8.79
N LYS A 107 -10.02 24.58 8.05
CA LYS A 107 -9.12 25.71 8.06
C LYS A 107 -8.52 25.93 6.68
N ASP A 108 -8.47 27.17 6.22
CA ASP A 108 -7.86 27.58 4.94
C ASP A 108 -8.35 26.75 3.73
N GLY A 109 -9.66 26.44 3.69
CA GLY A 109 -10.28 25.65 2.62
C GLY A 109 -9.98 24.15 2.66
N LYS A 110 -9.37 23.65 3.72
CA LYS A 110 -9.02 22.24 3.95
C LYS A 110 -9.77 21.69 5.14
N LEU A 111 -10.21 20.46 5.06
CA LEU A 111 -10.79 19.69 6.16
C LEU A 111 -9.71 18.75 6.71
N PHE A 112 -9.19 19.06 7.89
CA PHE A 112 -8.17 18.30 8.58
C PHE A 112 -8.81 17.24 9.47
N ALA A 113 -8.51 15.97 9.20
CA ALA A 113 -8.82 14.83 10.04
C ALA A 113 -8.26 13.54 9.42
N ARG A 114 -8.07 12.49 10.22
CA ARG A 114 -7.78 11.14 9.72
C ARG A 114 -8.99 10.58 8.96
N GLY A 115 -8.77 10.04 7.75
CA GLY A 115 -9.81 9.57 6.86
C GLY A 115 -10.45 10.67 6.01
N SER A 116 -9.99 11.91 6.11
CA SER A 116 -10.51 13.00 5.27
C SER A 116 -10.12 12.84 3.79
N ALA A 117 -8.92 12.34 3.52
CA ALA A 117 -8.40 12.06 2.18
C ALA A 117 -8.41 10.56 1.84
N ASP A 118 -8.35 9.67 2.85
CA ASP A 118 -8.22 8.22 2.70
C ASP A 118 -9.08 7.47 3.74
N ASP A 119 -10.22 6.93 3.38
CA ASP A 119 -11.04 7.05 2.16
C ASP A 119 -12.45 7.58 2.48
N LYS A 120 -12.71 8.00 3.76
CA LYS A 120 -14.04 8.50 4.17
C LYS A 120 -14.49 9.70 3.35
N GLY A 121 -13.59 10.65 3.05
CA GLY A 121 -13.89 11.80 2.23
C GLY A 121 -14.28 11.43 0.80
N PRO A 122 -13.42 10.76 0.03
CA PRO A 122 -13.72 10.29 -1.32
C PRO A 122 -14.93 9.35 -1.38
N SER A 123 -15.08 8.46 -0.40
CA SER A 123 -16.27 7.58 -0.28
C SER A 123 -17.57 8.39 -0.10
N ILE A 124 -17.57 9.41 0.74
CA ILE A 124 -18.75 10.29 0.89
C ILE A 124 -19.00 11.10 -0.39
N ALA A 125 -17.96 11.53 -1.10
CA ALA A 125 -18.12 12.18 -2.42
C ALA A 125 -18.82 11.24 -3.43
N ALA A 126 -18.40 9.99 -3.52
CA ALA A 126 -19.00 8.98 -4.39
C ALA A 126 -20.45 8.63 -3.95
N TYR A 127 -20.70 8.57 -2.64
CA TYR A 127 -22.05 8.39 -2.11
C TYR A 127 -22.99 9.54 -2.51
N TYR A 128 -22.54 10.79 -2.38
CA TYR A 128 -23.32 11.96 -2.79
C TYR A 128 -23.52 12.03 -4.31
N ALA A 129 -22.57 11.56 -5.10
CA ALA A 129 -22.73 11.39 -6.54
C ALA A 129 -23.88 10.42 -6.86
N MET A 130 -23.93 9.30 -6.20
CA MET A 130 -25.03 8.32 -6.32
C MET A 130 -26.38 8.91 -5.83
N ARG A 131 -26.37 9.67 -4.72
CA ARG A 131 -27.53 10.37 -4.18
C ARG A 131 -28.08 11.40 -5.17
N ILE A 132 -27.24 12.20 -5.83
CA ILE A 132 -27.65 13.17 -6.86
C ILE A 132 -28.40 12.47 -8.00
N ILE A 133 -27.87 11.35 -8.51
CA ILE A 133 -28.52 10.58 -9.58
C ILE A 133 -29.93 10.14 -9.15
N LYS A 134 -30.06 9.63 -7.92
CA LYS A 134 -31.35 9.20 -7.35
C LYS A 134 -32.32 10.37 -7.16
N ASP A 135 -31.87 11.47 -6.53
CA ASP A 135 -32.71 12.63 -6.21
C ASP A 135 -33.26 13.31 -7.47
N LEU A 136 -32.49 13.30 -8.55
CA LEU A 136 -32.88 13.82 -9.85
C LEU A 136 -33.75 12.81 -10.64
N GLU A 137 -34.01 11.63 -10.11
CA GLU A 137 -34.77 10.55 -10.75
C GLU A 137 -34.25 10.25 -12.17
N LEU A 138 -32.93 10.28 -12.36
CA LEU A 138 -32.33 10.07 -13.67
C LEU A 138 -32.55 8.63 -14.15
N PRO A 139 -32.89 8.43 -15.44
CA PRO A 139 -33.07 7.07 -15.96
C PRO A 139 -31.73 6.33 -15.98
N ILE A 140 -31.69 5.19 -15.34
CA ILE A 140 -30.55 4.27 -15.32
C ILE A 140 -30.98 2.89 -15.81
N SER A 141 -30.09 2.19 -16.50
CA SER A 141 -30.30 0.84 -17.03
C SER A 141 -29.59 -0.24 -16.19
N LYS A 142 -28.61 0.19 -15.39
CA LYS A 142 -27.83 -0.69 -14.50
C LYS A 142 -28.10 -0.33 -13.05
N LYS A 143 -27.95 -1.30 -12.20
CA LYS A 143 -27.96 -1.13 -10.75
C LYS A 143 -26.61 -0.54 -10.32
N ILE A 144 -26.63 0.43 -9.41
CA ILE A 144 -25.42 0.96 -8.76
C ILE A 144 -25.31 0.29 -7.40
N ARG A 145 -24.17 -0.32 -7.11
CA ARG A 145 -23.87 -0.91 -5.80
C ARG A 145 -22.59 -0.30 -5.26
N PHE A 146 -22.69 0.42 -4.14
CA PHE A 146 -21.54 0.92 -3.42
C PHE A 146 -21.21 0.00 -2.25
N ILE A 147 -20.07 -0.67 -2.33
CA ILE A 147 -19.58 -1.62 -1.34
C ILE A 147 -18.58 -0.91 -0.44
N PHE A 148 -18.72 -1.07 0.87
CA PHE A 148 -17.84 -0.52 1.90
C PHE A 148 -17.15 -1.65 2.63
N GLY A 149 -15.80 -1.64 2.64
CA GLY A 149 -14.96 -2.47 3.50
C GLY A 149 -14.64 -1.78 4.82
N THR A 150 -14.09 -2.55 5.76
CA THR A 150 -13.75 -2.07 7.11
C THR A 150 -12.34 -2.45 7.54
N ASP A 151 -11.50 -2.90 6.60
CA ASP A 151 -10.10 -3.27 6.83
C ASP A 151 -9.27 -3.24 5.53
N GLU A 152 -9.51 -2.25 4.67
CA GLU A 152 -8.73 -2.02 3.43
C GLU A 152 -7.26 -1.81 3.74
N GLU A 153 -6.98 -1.05 4.77
CA GLU A 153 -5.67 -0.67 5.25
C GLU A 153 -4.87 -1.82 5.92
N SER A 154 -5.45 -3.04 5.88
CA SER A 154 -4.88 -4.18 6.59
C SER A 154 -4.93 -5.47 5.76
N GLU A 155 -5.82 -6.39 6.12
CA GLU A 155 -5.81 -7.78 5.61
C GLU A 155 -6.96 -8.09 4.66
N TRP A 156 -7.87 -7.15 4.40
CA TRP A 156 -9.02 -7.31 3.50
C TRP A 156 -10.00 -8.42 3.89
N VAL A 157 -10.03 -8.80 5.15
CA VAL A 157 -10.89 -9.88 5.66
C VAL A 157 -12.37 -9.60 5.37
N GLY A 158 -12.79 -8.35 5.58
CA GLY A 158 -14.17 -7.92 5.37
C GLY A 158 -14.61 -8.03 3.92
N ILE A 159 -13.82 -7.52 2.99
CA ILE A 159 -14.18 -7.58 1.56
C ILE A 159 -14.11 -9.00 1.01
N HIS A 160 -13.17 -9.82 1.46
CA HIS A 160 -13.13 -11.24 1.11
C HIS A 160 -14.38 -11.97 1.60
N ARG A 161 -14.82 -11.69 2.84
CA ARG A 161 -16.07 -12.25 3.35
C ARG A 161 -17.30 -11.81 2.54
N TYR A 162 -17.30 -10.53 2.11
CA TYR A 162 -18.35 -10.03 1.24
C TYR A 162 -18.42 -10.81 -0.08
N MET A 163 -17.26 -11.04 -0.74
CA MET A 163 -17.15 -11.79 -1.99
C MET A 163 -17.62 -13.25 -1.88
N GLU A 164 -17.57 -13.85 -0.69
CA GLU A 164 -18.06 -15.21 -0.47
C GLU A 164 -19.59 -15.31 -0.42
N VAL A 165 -20.29 -14.23 -0.01
CA VAL A 165 -21.73 -14.28 0.30
C VAL A 165 -22.60 -13.40 -0.59
N GLU A 166 -21.97 -12.50 -1.35
CA GLU A 166 -22.65 -11.56 -2.24
C GLU A 166 -22.11 -11.66 -3.67
N GLU A 167 -22.98 -11.38 -4.64
CA GLU A 167 -22.58 -11.20 -6.02
C GLU A 167 -21.81 -9.90 -6.18
N MET A 168 -20.64 -9.97 -6.85
CA MET A 168 -19.79 -8.81 -7.11
C MET A 168 -20.15 -8.14 -8.43
N PRO A 169 -20.13 -6.80 -8.51
CA PRO A 169 -20.10 -6.10 -9.79
C PRO A 169 -18.87 -6.53 -10.59
N LYS A 170 -19.01 -6.59 -11.91
CA LYS A 170 -17.85 -6.89 -12.80
C LYS A 170 -17.10 -5.66 -13.22
N VAL A 171 -17.74 -4.49 -13.17
CA VAL A 171 -17.20 -3.21 -13.66
C VAL A 171 -17.50 -2.12 -12.64
N GLY A 172 -16.53 -1.23 -12.42
CA GLY A 172 -16.68 -0.14 -11.49
C GLY A 172 -15.38 0.57 -11.14
N PHE A 173 -15.42 1.40 -10.11
CA PHE A 173 -14.20 2.05 -9.62
C PHE A 173 -14.18 2.19 -8.09
N SER A 174 -12.97 2.38 -7.54
CA SER A 174 -12.73 2.84 -6.18
C SER A 174 -12.36 4.32 -6.20
N PRO A 175 -12.91 5.16 -5.32
CA PRO A 175 -12.54 6.58 -5.23
C PRO A 175 -11.22 6.80 -4.46
N ASP A 176 -10.52 5.77 -4.11
CA ASP A 176 -9.39 5.69 -3.20
C ASP A 176 -8.04 5.78 -3.92
N ALA A 177 -7.78 6.89 -4.62
CA ALA A 177 -6.51 7.15 -5.30
C ALA A 177 -6.39 8.61 -5.78
N GLN A 178 -5.84 8.78 -6.99
CA GLN A 178 -5.68 10.07 -7.63
C GLN A 178 -6.34 10.12 -9.02
N PHE A 179 -6.67 11.32 -9.48
CA PHE A 179 -6.98 11.61 -10.87
C PHE A 179 -5.69 11.72 -11.70
N PRO A 180 -5.71 11.46 -13.05
CA PRO A 180 -6.92 11.22 -13.84
C PRO A 180 -7.53 9.82 -13.68
N ILE A 181 -6.77 8.80 -13.44
CA ILE A 181 -7.19 7.40 -13.24
C ILE A 181 -6.00 6.55 -12.80
N ILE A 182 -6.24 5.55 -11.99
CA ILE A 182 -5.31 4.44 -11.78
C ILE A 182 -5.95 3.18 -12.40
N ASN A 183 -5.55 2.86 -13.61
CA ASN A 183 -6.05 1.70 -14.35
C ASN A 183 -5.06 0.54 -14.38
N GLY A 184 -3.90 0.70 -13.73
CA GLY A 184 -2.89 -0.34 -13.53
C GLY A 184 -2.43 -0.43 -12.08
N GLU A 185 -2.48 -1.59 -11.47
CA GLU A 185 -1.96 -1.88 -10.14
C GLU A 185 -1.01 -3.07 -10.19
N LYS A 186 0.23 -2.89 -9.73
CA LYS A 186 1.23 -3.95 -9.77
C LYS A 186 0.84 -5.14 -8.90
N GLY A 187 1.32 -6.32 -9.28
CA GLY A 187 1.36 -7.48 -8.41
C GLY A 187 2.29 -7.23 -7.22
N ILE A 188 1.92 -7.74 -6.04
CA ILE A 188 2.68 -7.58 -4.81
C ILE A 188 2.97 -8.95 -4.24
N LEU A 189 4.25 -9.23 -4.01
CA LEU A 189 4.77 -10.50 -3.56
C LEU A 189 5.82 -10.29 -2.49
N SER A 190 5.89 -11.21 -1.53
CA SER A 190 7.03 -11.32 -0.63
C SER A 190 7.69 -12.68 -0.78
N TYR A 191 9.02 -12.69 -0.94
CA TYR A 191 9.84 -13.90 -1.00
C TYR A 191 10.73 -13.98 0.21
N GLU A 192 10.70 -15.11 0.90
CA GLU A 192 11.64 -15.42 1.98
C GLU A 192 12.77 -16.29 1.42
N VAL A 193 13.98 -15.78 1.47
CA VAL A 193 15.21 -16.50 1.14
C VAL A 193 15.79 -17.06 2.44
N THR A 194 15.80 -18.37 2.60
CA THR A 194 16.30 -19.07 3.78
C THR A 194 17.62 -19.76 3.46
N PHE A 195 18.67 -19.45 4.23
CA PHE A 195 20.00 -20.01 4.06
C PHE A 195 20.16 -21.30 4.86
N ALA A 196 20.69 -22.33 4.23
CA ALA A 196 21.01 -23.59 4.92
C ALA A 196 22.19 -23.40 5.89
N ASN A 197 22.08 -24.03 7.06
CA ASN A 197 23.22 -24.15 7.97
C ASN A 197 24.25 -25.12 7.37
N LYS A 198 25.51 -24.67 7.27
CA LYS A 198 26.64 -25.56 6.95
C LYS A 198 27.20 -26.10 8.25
N ASP A 199 27.09 -27.39 8.45
CA ASP A 199 27.75 -28.08 9.59
C ASP A 199 29.25 -27.90 9.50
N ASN A 200 29.89 -27.53 10.61
CA ASN A 200 31.34 -27.28 10.70
C ASN A 200 31.84 -26.17 9.76
N ALA A 201 31.09 -25.10 9.62
CA ALA A 201 31.58 -23.90 8.93
C ALA A 201 32.91 -23.45 9.57
N GLU A 202 33.93 -23.19 8.72
CA GLU A 202 35.22 -22.69 9.20
C GLU A 202 35.03 -21.29 9.80
N SER A 203 35.66 -21.01 10.94
CA SER A 203 35.73 -19.69 11.55
C SER A 203 36.59 -18.75 10.71
N GLY A 204 36.22 -17.47 10.68
CA GLY A 204 36.99 -16.40 10.05
C GLY A 204 37.87 -15.64 11.04
N ASP A 205 38.35 -14.47 10.61
CA ASP A 205 38.93 -13.49 11.52
C ASP A 205 37.87 -12.96 12.48
N PHE A 206 36.59 -12.99 11.98
CA PHE A 206 35.37 -12.69 12.71
C PHE A 206 34.32 -13.75 12.41
N ASP A 207 33.49 -14.11 13.38
CA ASP A 207 32.31 -14.94 13.16
C ASP A 207 31.05 -14.07 13.28
N LEU A 208 30.13 -14.16 12.32
CA LEU A 208 28.89 -13.40 12.34
C LEU A 208 27.92 -14.01 13.37
N VAL A 209 27.70 -13.33 14.49
CA VAL A 209 26.81 -13.76 15.56
C VAL A 209 25.35 -13.43 15.20
N SER A 210 25.11 -12.19 14.74
CA SER A 210 23.80 -11.76 14.30
C SER A 210 23.87 -10.67 13.25
N PHE A 211 22.83 -10.62 12.39
CA PHE A 211 22.59 -9.52 11.45
C PHE A 211 21.10 -9.24 11.41
N LYS A 212 20.69 -8.09 11.90
CA LYS A 212 19.26 -7.73 12.07
C LYS A 212 18.95 -6.41 11.43
N SER A 213 17.84 -6.37 10.69
CA SER A 213 17.33 -5.14 10.08
C SER A 213 15.88 -5.31 9.63
N GLY A 214 15.13 -4.19 9.65
CA GLY A 214 13.78 -4.11 9.12
C GLY A 214 12.68 -4.46 10.12
N LEU A 215 11.51 -3.84 9.92
CA LEU A 215 10.32 -3.99 10.77
C LEU A 215 9.10 -4.52 10.02
N ARG A 216 9.00 -4.22 8.72
CA ARG A 216 7.85 -4.58 7.87
C ARG A 216 8.31 -4.99 6.49
N THR A 217 7.58 -5.92 5.88
CA THR A 217 7.88 -6.44 4.53
C THR A 217 7.73 -5.37 3.43
N ASN A 218 6.91 -4.35 3.64
CA ASN A 218 6.64 -3.29 2.67
C ASN A 218 7.46 -2.02 2.89
N MET A 219 8.55 -2.08 3.68
CA MET A 219 9.37 -0.91 4.02
C MET A 219 10.85 -1.21 3.89
N VAL A 220 11.55 -0.40 3.11
CA VAL A 220 13.03 -0.39 3.07
C VAL A 220 13.56 -0.05 4.46
N PRO A 221 14.47 -0.86 5.05
CA PRO A 221 14.94 -0.63 6.41
C PRO A 221 15.88 0.57 6.53
N GLY A 222 15.60 1.41 7.50
CA GLY A 222 16.39 2.60 7.81
C GLY A 222 17.59 2.36 8.73
N ASP A 223 17.64 1.22 9.40
CA ASP A 223 18.73 0.84 10.31
C ASP A 223 19.11 -0.62 10.15
N ALA A 224 20.35 -0.97 10.50
CA ALA A 224 20.83 -2.34 10.52
C ALA A 224 21.93 -2.51 11.57
N THR A 225 21.98 -3.68 12.20
CA THR A 225 23.00 -4.03 13.18
C THR A 225 23.62 -5.39 12.88
N ALA A 226 24.95 -5.47 12.86
CA ALA A 226 25.72 -6.71 12.81
C ALA A 226 26.53 -6.86 14.09
N VAL A 227 26.52 -8.05 14.68
CA VAL A 227 27.37 -8.43 15.80
C VAL A 227 28.37 -9.47 15.32
N LEU A 228 29.65 -9.20 15.52
CA LEU A 228 30.77 -10.04 15.13
C LEU A 228 31.52 -10.52 16.36
N LYS A 229 31.70 -11.81 16.52
CA LYS A 229 32.65 -12.36 17.50
C LYS A 229 34.07 -12.23 16.95
N VAL A 230 34.97 -11.68 17.74
CA VAL A 230 36.35 -11.47 17.36
C VAL A 230 37.19 -12.73 17.58
N ASN A 231 37.76 -13.28 16.53
CA ASN A 231 38.70 -14.41 16.60
C ASN A 231 40.15 -13.95 16.42
N ASP A 232 40.37 -12.80 15.75
CA ASP A 232 41.68 -12.15 15.62
C ASP A 232 41.61 -10.70 16.10
N GLU A 233 42.02 -10.46 17.36
CA GLU A 233 42.01 -9.12 17.96
C GLU A 233 42.89 -8.10 17.19
N ALA A 234 43.95 -8.57 16.49
CA ALA A 234 44.79 -7.68 15.72
C ALA A 234 44.10 -7.00 14.55
N LYS A 235 42.94 -7.53 14.12
CA LYS A 235 42.11 -6.99 13.03
C LYS A 235 41.07 -5.95 13.46
N VAL A 236 40.79 -5.80 14.76
CA VAL A 236 39.72 -4.91 15.24
C VAL A 236 39.99 -3.45 14.94
N ALA A 237 41.24 -2.98 15.13
CA ALA A 237 41.62 -1.59 14.84
C ALA A 237 41.48 -1.25 13.35
N ASP A 238 41.89 -2.17 12.47
CA ASP A 238 41.77 -2.01 11.02
C ASP A 238 40.27 -2.04 10.59
N LEU A 239 39.48 -2.92 11.16
CA LEU A 239 38.00 -2.99 10.93
C LEU A 239 37.35 -1.66 11.30
N LYS A 240 37.68 -1.13 12.48
CA LYS A 240 37.13 0.16 12.95
C LYS A 240 37.49 1.31 12.01
N ALA A 241 38.75 1.46 11.68
CA ALA A 241 39.22 2.55 10.79
C ALA A 241 38.55 2.43 9.40
N ALA A 242 38.44 1.23 8.87
CA ALA A 242 37.82 0.98 7.59
C ALA A 242 36.28 1.26 7.64
N PHE A 243 35.62 0.91 8.75
CA PHE A 243 34.18 1.20 8.92
C PHE A 243 33.92 2.71 9.01
N GLU A 244 34.69 3.44 9.77
CA GLU A 244 34.63 4.90 9.84
C GLU A 244 34.82 5.53 8.45
N ALA A 245 35.84 5.08 7.68
CA ALA A 245 36.07 5.53 6.32
C ALA A 245 34.99 5.11 5.32
N PHE A 246 34.32 3.97 5.53
CA PHE A 246 33.16 3.52 4.74
C PHE A 246 31.98 4.44 4.95
N VAL A 247 31.62 4.73 6.20
CA VAL A 247 30.53 5.63 6.57
C VAL A 247 30.72 7.04 6.01
N GLU A 248 31.94 7.57 6.01
CA GLU A 248 32.25 8.88 5.41
C GLU A 248 32.05 8.96 3.89
N LYS A 249 32.07 7.81 3.19
CA LYS A 249 32.00 7.72 1.72
C LYS A 249 30.65 7.25 1.19
N THR A 250 29.73 6.87 2.07
CA THR A 250 28.44 6.28 1.70
C THR A 250 27.27 7.08 2.24
N ASP A 251 26.07 6.74 1.82
CA ASP A 251 24.84 7.43 2.23
C ASP A 251 24.30 6.96 3.60
N VAL A 252 25.06 6.16 4.36
CA VAL A 252 24.69 5.72 5.70
C VAL A 252 25.52 6.40 6.77
N LYS A 253 24.93 6.64 7.94
CA LYS A 253 25.66 6.92 9.18
C LYS A 253 26.03 5.59 9.84
N GLY A 254 27.02 5.60 10.76
CA GLY A 254 27.40 4.36 11.43
C GLY A 254 27.93 4.58 12.83
N GLU A 255 27.80 3.53 13.63
CA GLU A 255 28.33 3.45 14.99
C GLU A 255 29.11 2.14 15.14
N PHE A 256 30.27 2.24 15.80
CA PHE A 256 31.14 1.11 16.11
C PHE A 256 31.24 0.97 17.63
N ALA A 257 30.93 -0.22 18.14
CA ALA A 257 31.10 -0.55 19.54
C ALA A 257 31.87 -1.87 19.69
N GLU A 258 32.73 -1.94 20.70
CA GLU A 258 33.50 -3.15 21.06
C GLU A 258 33.28 -3.45 22.53
N ALA A 259 32.86 -4.67 22.83
CA ALA A 259 32.67 -5.14 24.21
C ALA A 259 32.75 -6.67 24.28
N ASN A 260 33.39 -7.20 25.33
CA ASN A 260 33.39 -8.63 25.66
C ASN A 260 33.87 -9.60 24.54
N GLY A 261 34.79 -9.15 23.69
CA GLY A 261 35.26 -9.94 22.55
C GLY A 261 34.33 -9.93 21.34
N GLU A 262 33.37 -9.03 21.31
CA GLU A 262 32.47 -8.80 20.19
C GLU A 262 32.57 -7.36 19.69
N VAL A 263 32.37 -7.19 18.37
CA VAL A 263 32.21 -5.90 17.71
C VAL A 263 30.78 -5.78 17.23
N THR A 264 30.15 -4.66 17.54
CA THR A 264 28.84 -4.28 17.02
C THR A 264 28.98 -3.15 16.02
N LEU A 265 28.50 -3.37 14.80
CA LEU A 265 28.41 -2.38 13.74
C LEU A 265 26.93 -2.02 13.53
N THR A 266 26.62 -0.74 13.63
CA THR A 266 25.28 -0.23 13.32
C THR A 266 25.37 0.74 12.16
N THR A 267 24.48 0.62 11.19
CA THR A 267 24.31 1.59 10.11
C THR A 267 22.90 2.19 10.16
N ILE A 268 22.80 3.48 9.80
CA ILE A 268 21.56 4.25 9.75
C ILE A 268 21.50 4.93 8.38
N GLY A 269 20.52 4.55 7.59
CA GLY A 269 20.23 5.09 6.28
C GLY A 269 18.90 5.85 6.28
N LYS A 270 17.98 5.48 5.34
CA LYS A 270 16.69 6.15 5.20
C LYS A 270 15.62 5.13 4.83
N ALA A 271 14.59 5.03 5.67
CA ALA A 271 13.41 4.24 5.34
C ALA A 271 12.63 4.84 4.17
N ALA A 272 12.01 3.97 3.38
CA ALA A 272 11.08 4.34 2.31
C ALA A 272 10.09 3.20 2.06
N HIS A 273 8.95 3.53 1.44
CA HIS A 273 7.99 2.49 1.06
C HIS A 273 8.53 1.60 -0.06
N ALA A 274 8.29 0.29 0.00
CA ALA A 274 8.84 -0.68 -0.94
C ALA A 274 8.32 -0.55 -2.39
N GLN A 275 7.27 0.23 -2.62
CA GLN A 275 6.82 0.55 -3.99
C GLN A 275 7.80 1.45 -4.74
N GLU A 276 8.56 2.28 -4.01
CA GLU A 276 9.55 3.21 -4.56
C GLU A 276 10.88 3.10 -3.78
N PRO A 277 11.54 1.92 -3.81
CA PRO A 277 12.70 1.63 -2.96
C PRO A 277 13.90 2.54 -3.22
N LYS A 278 13.99 3.14 -4.41
CA LYS A 278 15.06 4.08 -4.78
C LYS A 278 15.10 5.36 -3.95
N PHE A 279 14.01 5.72 -3.25
CA PHE A 279 13.97 6.88 -2.37
C PHE A 279 14.46 6.59 -0.95
N GLY A 280 14.72 5.30 -0.65
CA GLY A 280 15.32 4.84 0.58
C GLY A 280 16.84 4.63 0.46
N VAL A 281 17.48 4.50 1.62
CA VAL A 281 18.86 4.04 1.76
C VAL A 281 18.83 2.80 2.65
N ASN A 282 18.92 1.63 2.03
CA ASN A 282 18.79 0.34 2.72
C ASN A 282 20.03 0.03 3.56
N SER A 283 19.98 0.33 4.85
CA SER A 283 21.07 0.18 5.79
C SER A 283 21.70 -1.22 5.79
N ALA A 284 20.88 -2.26 5.72
CA ALA A 284 21.35 -3.64 5.76
C ALA A 284 22.21 -4.00 4.54
N THR A 285 21.77 -3.61 3.34
CA THR A 285 22.55 -3.93 2.13
C THR A 285 23.86 -3.12 2.08
N PHE A 286 23.87 -1.87 2.59
CA PHE A 286 25.12 -1.12 2.75
C PHE A 286 26.06 -1.78 3.75
N LEU A 287 25.57 -2.21 4.92
CA LEU A 287 26.39 -2.91 5.92
C LEU A 287 26.94 -4.24 5.36
N ALA A 288 26.15 -4.96 4.56
CA ALA A 288 26.61 -6.17 3.90
C ALA A 288 27.74 -5.90 2.90
N THR A 289 27.69 -4.80 2.12
CA THR A 289 28.78 -4.42 1.20
C THR A 289 30.08 -4.05 1.92
N PHE A 290 30.00 -3.59 3.16
CA PHE A 290 31.17 -3.40 3.99
C PHE A 290 31.74 -4.73 4.49
N LEU A 291 30.88 -5.61 4.97
CA LEU A 291 31.29 -6.88 5.61
C LEU A 291 31.81 -7.92 4.62
N VAL A 292 31.45 -7.85 3.34
CA VAL A 292 31.84 -8.84 2.31
C VAL A 292 33.34 -8.92 2.09
N ASP A 293 34.07 -7.85 2.39
CA ASP A 293 35.55 -7.77 2.23
C ASP A 293 36.31 -8.40 3.42
N TYR A 294 35.57 -8.87 4.45
CA TYR A 294 36.20 -9.46 5.65
C TYR A 294 36.06 -10.98 5.66
N LYS A 295 37.04 -11.63 6.25
CA LYS A 295 37.03 -13.10 6.43
C LYS A 295 36.08 -13.45 7.58
N LEU A 296 34.82 -13.69 7.26
CA LEU A 296 33.81 -14.16 8.18
C LEU A 296 33.80 -15.70 8.27
N ASP A 297 33.07 -16.27 9.24
CA ASP A 297 32.74 -17.69 9.25
C ASP A 297 31.95 -18.09 8.00
N GLY A 298 31.98 -19.38 7.63
CA GLY A 298 31.43 -19.84 6.36
C GLY A 298 29.93 -19.61 6.17
N ASN A 299 29.11 -19.59 7.26
CA ASN A 299 27.69 -19.27 7.20
C ASN A 299 27.48 -17.75 7.05
N GLY A 300 28.20 -16.95 7.87
CA GLY A 300 28.16 -15.50 7.81
C GLY A 300 28.63 -14.98 6.45
N ALA A 301 29.73 -15.53 5.93
CA ALA A 301 30.26 -15.16 4.61
C ALA A 301 29.24 -15.42 3.49
N SER A 302 28.59 -16.60 3.47
CA SER A 302 27.57 -16.93 2.46
C SER A 302 26.37 -15.99 2.52
N TYR A 303 25.90 -15.66 3.72
CA TYR A 303 24.78 -14.72 3.92
C TYR A 303 25.13 -13.32 3.45
N ILE A 304 26.23 -12.77 3.94
CA ILE A 304 26.68 -11.41 3.63
C ILE A 304 26.99 -11.26 2.14
N GLN A 305 27.69 -12.24 1.53
CA GLN A 305 27.97 -12.22 0.11
C GLN A 305 26.69 -12.18 -0.73
N THR A 306 25.71 -13.02 -0.43
CA THR A 306 24.43 -13.05 -1.17
C THR A 306 23.70 -11.72 -1.08
N VAL A 307 23.62 -11.14 0.13
CA VAL A 307 22.97 -9.84 0.34
C VAL A 307 23.70 -8.72 -0.44
N ALA A 308 25.03 -8.67 -0.33
CA ALA A 308 25.82 -7.63 -0.99
C ALA A 308 25.77 -7.73 -2.53
N GLU A 309 25.87 -8.93 -3.06
CA GLU A 309 25.92 -9.17 -4.50
C GLU A 309 24.57 -8.99 -5.18
N TYR A 310 23.52 -9.59 -4.65
CA TYR A 310 22.23 -9.69 -5.33
C TYR A 310 21.18 -8.68 -4.88
N MET A 311 21.33 -8.04 -3.72
CA MET A 311 20.28 -7.19 -3.14
C MET A 311 20.67 -5.71 -3.03
N HIS A 312 21.98 -5.40 -2.98
CA HIS A 312 22.44 -4.02 -2.84
C HIS A 312 22.19 -3.23 -4.13
N LEU A 313 21.45 -2.09 -4.01
CA LEU A 313 21.09 -1.17 -5.08
C LEU A 313 20.35 -1.83 -6.27
N ASP A 314 19.72 -2.99 -6.04
CA ASP A 314 18.89 -3.65 -7.05
C ASP A 314 17.42 -3.29 -6.88
N TYR A 315 17.07 -2.05 -7.15
CA TYR A 315 15.71 -1.53 -6.99
C TYR A 315 14.67 -2.14 -7.96
N ASN A 316 15.12 -2.86 -8.98
CA ASN A 316 14.27 -3.42 -10.02
C ASN A 316 14.31 -4.96 -10.11
N GLY A 317 15.06 -5.64 -9.25
CA GLY A 317 15.19 -7.10 -9.26
C GLY A 317 15.99 -7.65 -10.46
N LYS A 318 16.83 -6.84 -11.09
CA LYS A 318 17.64 -7.26 -12.26
C LYS A 318 18.69 -8.30 -11.90
N LYS A 319 19.34 -8.15 -10.75
CA LYS A 319 20.35 -9.10 -10.27
C LYS A 319 19.76 -10.47 -9.91
N LEU A 320 18.49 -10.50 -9.53
CA LEU A 320 17.73 -11.71 -9.21
C LEU A 320 16.91 -12.25 -10.39
N ASN A 321 17.07 -11.64 -11.57
CA ASN A 321 16.32 -11.98 -12.79
C ASN A 321 14.78 -11.91 -12.61
N ALA A 322 14.32 -11.02 -11.73
CA ALA A 322 12.90 -10.77 -11.43
C ALA A 322 12.33 -9.57 -12.21
N TYR A 323 13.13 -8.97 -13.08
CA TYR A 323 12.79 -7.75 -13.81
C TYR A 323 11.85 -8.01 -14.96
N THR A 324 10.81 -7.18 -15.06
CA THR A 324 10.03 -6.98 -16.28
C THR A 324 9.59 -5.52 -16.38
N LYS A 325 9.06 -5.13 -17.54
CA LYS A 325 8.56 -3.79 -17.82
C LYS A 325 7.30 -3.87 -18.66
N HIS A 326 6.31 -3.08 -18.30
CA HIS A 326 5.08 -2.83 -19.04
C HIS A 326 5.01 -1.35 -19.45
N ASP A 327 4.41 -1.03 -20.59
CA ASP A 327 4.42 0.35 -21.11
C ASP A 327 3.69 1.34 -20.19
N VAL A 328 2.58 0.92 -19.57
CA VAL A 328 1.80 1.74 -18.62
C VAL A 328 2.22 1.48 -17.18
N MET A 329 2.29 0.19 -16.77
CA MET A 329 2.57 -0.16 -15.37
C MET A 329 4.04 0.05 -14.96
N GLY A 330 4.92 0.36 -15.91
CA GLY A 330 6.34 0.62 -15.65
C GLY A 330 7.14 -0.64 -15.32
N GLU A 331 8.23 -0.45 -14.58
CA GLU A 331 9.21 -1.50 -14.28
C GLU A 331 8.87 -2.24 -12.98
N THR A 332 9.32 -3.48 -12.84
CA THR A 332 9.39 -4.18 -11.53
C THR A 332 10.10 -3.30 -10.51
N THR A 333 9.64 -3.33 -9.27
CA THR A 333 10.41 -2.82 -8.12
C THR A 333 10.70 -3.96 -7.15
N SER A 334 11.89 -3.94 -6.56
CA SER A 334 12.38 -4.97 -5.65
C SER A 334 13.18 -4.36 -4.51
N SER A 335 12.96 -4.85 -3.30
CA SER A 335 13.75 -4.46 -2.13
C SER A 335 13.82 -5.58 -1.10
N ALA A 336 15.00 -5.78 -0.52
CA ALA A 336 15.19 -6.65 0.64
C ALA A 336 14.87 -5.83 1.89
N ASN A 337 13.88 -6.26 2.68
CA ASN A 337 13.28 -5.42 3.71
C ASN A 337 13.36 -5.99 5.13
N LEU A 338 13.45 -7.31 5.28
CA LEU A 338 13.67 -7.94 6.58
C LEU A 338 14.91 -8.81 6.51
N PHE A 339 15.78 -8.67 7.50
CA PHE A 339 17.03 -9.42 7.63
C PHE A 339 17.08 -10.02 9.01
N ASP A 340 17.12 -11.33 9.06
CA ASP A 340 17.16 -12.10 10.28
C ASP A 340 18.23 -13.19 10.19
N TYR A 341 19.42 -12.91 10.70
CA TYR A 341 20.50 -13.87 10.84
C TYR A 341 20.88 -14.01 12.31
N THR A 342 20.96 -15.25 12.76
CA THR A 342 21.63 -15.62 14.00
C THR A 342 22.49 -16.86 13.74
N ALA A 343 23.69 -16.92 14.34
CA ALA A 343 24.65 -18.01 14.10
C ALA A 343 24.03 -19.39 14.37
N GLU A 344 23.27 -19.51 15.47
CA GLU A 344 22.64 -20.77 15.93
C GLU A 344 21.18 -20.95 15.49
N GLY A 345 20.60 -19.95 14.85
CA GLY A 345 19.16 -19.91 14.52
C GLY A 345 18.88 -19.65 13.07
N ASP A 346 17.83 -18.88 12.84
CA ASP A 346 17.35 -18.51 11.52
C ASP A 346 18.36 -17.67 10.74
N LYS A 347 18.38 -17.86 9.43
CA LYS A 347 19.20 -17.12 8.47
C LYS A 347 18.32 -16.82 7.28
N LYS A 348 17.63 -15.66 7.34
CA LYS A 348 16.58 -15.31 6.40
C LYS A 348 16.74 -13.91 5.86
N VAL A 349 16.30 -13.70 4.64
CA VAL A 349 16.06 -12.37 4.05
C VAL A 349 14.69 -12.38 3.39
N THR A 350 13.89 -11.35 3.67
CA THR A 350 12.61 -11.17 2.99
C THR A 350 12.70 -10.04 1.97
N LEU A 351 12.37 -10.36 0.72
CA LEU A 351 12.26 -9.40 -0.36
C LEU A 351 10.79 -9.07 -0.62
N ASN A 352 10.47 -7.79 -0.87
CA ASN A 352 9.21 -7.37 -1.45
C ASN A 352 9.43 -7.06 -2.94
N VAL A 353 8.64 -7.69 -3.79
CA VAL A 353 8.68 -7.50 -5.24
C VAL A 353 7.34 -7.01 -5.71
N ARG A 354 7.34 -5.94 -6.50
CA ARG A 354 6.13 -5.44 -7.17
C ARG A 354 6.36 -5.45 -8.65
N HIS A 355 5.54 -6.22 -9.36
CA HIS A 355 5.76 -6.48 -10.78
C HIS A 355 4.54 -6.09 -11.62
N PRO A 356 4.75 -5.56 -12.84
CA PRO A 356 3.68 -5.35 -13.79
C PRO A 356 3.25 -6.68 -14.43
N GLU A 357 2.29 -6.64 -15.35
CA GLU A 357 1.99 -7.76 -16.24
C GLU A 357 3.22 -8.15 -17.07
N GLY A 358 3.23 -9.41 -17.56
CA GLY A 358 4.29 -9.96 -18.40
C GLY A 358 5.26 -10.91 -17.70
N ILE A 359 5.17 -11.05 -16.36
CA ILE A 359 5.88 -12.05 -15.57
C ILE A 359 4.97 -12.55 -14.45
N THR A 360 5.01 -13.85 -14.15
CA THR A 360 4.22 -14.43 -13.06
C THR A 360 5.05 -14.58 -11.79
N LYS A 361 4.37 -14.77 -10.66
CA LYS A 361 5.03 -15.07 -9.37
C LYS A 361 5.91 -16.32 -9.44
N ASP A 362 5.47 -17.32 -10.18
CA ASP A 362 6.18 -18.61 -10.32
C ASP A 362 7.39 -18.46 -11.23
N ASP A 363 7.32 -17.62 -12.29
CA ASP A 363 8.47 -17.28 -13.11
C ASP A 363 9.54 -16.54 -12.31
N ILE A 364 9.12 -15.56 -11.47
CA ILE A 364 10.04 -14.83 -10.59
C ILE A 364 10.72 -15.79 -9.61
N LEU A 365 9.95 -16.67 -8.98
CA LEU A 365 10.50 -17.68 -8.06
C LEU A 365 11.54 -18.55 -8.75
N ALA A 366 11.20 -19.14 -9.90
CA ALA A 366 12.11 -20.01 -10.65
C ALA A 366 13.38 -19.27 -11.10
N ASN A 367 13.25 -18.03 -11.52
CA ASN A 367 14.39 -17.20 -11.91
C ASN A 367 15.32 -16.91 -10.71
N MET A 368 14.76 -16.58 -9.55
CA MET A 368 15.53 -16.36 -8.32
C MET A 368 16.23 -17.65 -7.85
N GLU A 369 15.55 -18.79 -7.91
CA GLU A 369 16.14 -20.09 -7.57
C GLU A 369 17.31 -20.45 -8.50
N GLU A 370 17.20 -20.20 -9.79
CA GLU A 370 18.30 -20.44 -10.74
C GLU A 370 19.50 -19.51 -10.46
N VAL A 371 19.24 -18.21 -10.18
CA VAL A 371 20.31 -17.25 -9.86
C VAL A 371 21.03 -17.62 -8.56
N LEU A 372 20.29 -18.04 -7.54
CA LEU A 372 20.83 -18.31 -6.20
C LEU A 372 21.15 -19.80 -5.93
N LYS A 373 21.14 -20.66 -6.98
CA LYS A 373 21.31 -22.12 -6.85
C LYS A 373 22.59 -22.55 -6.13
N ASP A 374 23.66 -21.76 -6.28
CA ASP A 374 24.98 -22.06 -5.67
C ASP A 374 25.15 -21.39 -4.29
N ALA A 375 24.20 -20.55 -3.85
CA ALA A 375 24.23 -19.87 -2.56
C ALA A 375 23.80 -20.76 -1.37
N GLY A 376 23.23 -21.94 -1.64
CA GLY A 376 22.76 -22.87 -0.61
C GLY A 376 21.52 -22.35 0.10
N VAL A 377 20.58 -21.77 -0.65
CA VAL A 377 19.34 -21.21 -0.14
C VAL A 377 18.11 -21.98 -0.64
N SER A 378 17.00 -21.83 0.07
CA SER A 378 15.66 -22.14 -0.41
C SER A 378 14.83 -20.85 -0.44
N ILE A 379 13.89 -20.75 -1.38
CA ILE A 379 13.06 -19.57 -1.56
C ILE A 379 11.60 -19.97 -1.47
N ALA A 380 10.81 -19.22 -0.71
CA ALA A 380 9.37 -19.44 -0.59
C ALA A 380 8.61 -18.12 -0.75
N ILE A 381 7.44 -18.19 -1.39
CA ILE A 381 6.49 -17.08 -1.38
C ILE A 381 5.80 -17.08 -0.01
N ILE A 382 5.75 -15.93 0.64
CA ILE A 382 5.15 -15.75 1.95
C ILE A 382 4.10 -14.64 1.94
N GLY A 383 3.13 -14.74 2.85
CA GLY A 383 2.04 -13.77 2.98
C GLY A 383 1.08 -13.77 1.79
N ASP A 384 0.32 -12.70 1.68
CA ASP A 384 -0.67 -12.54 0.62
C ASP A 384 0.00 -12.24 -0.73
N VAL A 385 -0.58 -12.82 -1.77
CA VAL A 385 -0.17 -12.63 -3.16
C VAL A 385 -1.21 -11.79 -3.88
N LYS A 386 -0.83 -10.59 -4.31
CA LYS A 386 -1.66 -9.77 -5.20
C LYS A 386 -1.11 -9.91 -6.62
N THR A 387 -1.93 -10.39 -7.57
CA THR A 387 -1.57 -10.46 -8.99
C THR A 387 -1.65 -9.07 -9.62
N PRO A 388 -0.90 -8.76 -10.68
CA PRO A 388 -1.11 -7.52 -11.42
C PRO A 388 -2.56 -7.39 -11.90
N HIS A 389 -3.07 -6.16 -11.91
CA HIS A 389 -4.38 -5.83 -12.42
C HIS A 389 -4.27 -4.64 -13.36
N TYR A 390 -4.82 -4.76 -14.59
CA TYR A 390 -4.74 -3.70 -15.59
C TYR A 390 -5.99 -3.69 -16.47
N VAL A 391 -6.61 -2.54 -16.58
CA VAL A 391 -7.74 -2.29 -17.50
C VAL A 391 -7.28 -1.29 -18.56
N PRO A 392 -7.15 -1.69 -19.85
CA PRO A 392 -6.53 -0.83 -20.86
C PRO A 392 -7.37 0.40 -21.23
N ALA A 393 -6.74 1.45 -21.74
CA ALA A 393 -7.40 2.68 -22.20
C ALA A 393 -8.47 2.46 -23.28
N THR A 394 -8.41 1.35 -24.00
CA THR A 394 -9.43 0.96 -25.00
C THR A 394 -10.73 0.46 -24.38
N ASP A 395 -10.71 0.15 -23.06
CA ASP A 395 -11.91 -0.26 -22.34
C ASP A 395 -12.92 0.91 -22.23
N PRO A 396 -14.21 0.66 -22.49
CA PRO A 396 -15.23 1.70 -22.37
C PRO A 396 -15.30 2.38 -20.98
N LEU A 397 -14.99 1.65 -19.91
CA LEU A 397 -14.90 2.21 -18.56
C LEU A 397 -13.82 3.29 -18.51
N VAL A 398 -12.57 2.92 -18.82
CA VAL A 398 -11.39 3.81 -18.76
C VAL A 398 -11.60 5.03 -19.66
N LYS A 399 -12.06 4.79 -20.90
CA LYS A 399 -12.35 5.87 -21.83
C LYS A 399 -13.38 6.86 -21.28
N THR A 400 -14.50 6.37 -20.74
CA THR A 400 -15.54 7.24 -20.17
C THR A 400 -15.03 8.05 -18.99
N LEU A 401 -14.25 7.42 -18.09
CA LEU A 401 -13.70 8.10 -16.93
C LEU A 401 -12.69 9.20 -17.33
N LEU A 402 -11.82 8.94 -18.31
CA LEU A 402 -10.88 9.93 -18.82
C LEU A 402 -11.60 11.06 -19.56
N ASP A 403 -12.59 10.77 -20.41
CA ASP A 403 -13.39 11.78 -21.11
C ASP A 403 -14.10 12.73 -20.09
N VAL A 404 -14.69 12.17 -19.03
CA VAL A 404 -15.33 12.95 -17.95
C VAL A 404 -14.31 13.81 -17.20
N TYR A 405 -13.16 13.25 -16.85
CA TYR A 405 -12.10 14.00 -16.19
C TYR A 405 -11.65 15.20 -17.02
N GLU A 406 -11.39 15.01 -18.33
CA GLU A 406 -11.00 16.10 -19.24
C GLU A 406 -12.07 17.19 -19.34
N GLU A 407 -13.34 16.80 -19.50
CA GLU A 407 -14.45 17.75 -19.59
C GLU A 407 -14.62 18.62 -18.35
N HIS A 408 -14.42 18.03 -17.15
CA HIS A 408 -14.59 18.75 -15.88
C HIS A 408 -13.35 19.54 -15.44
N THR A 409 -12.15 19.12 -15.87
CA THR A 409 -10.91 19.72 -15.39
C THR A 409 -10.23 20.60 -16.43
N GLY A 410 -10.42 20.31 -17.71
CA GLY A 410 -9.64 20.88 -18.81
C GLY A 410 -8.20 20.35 -18.87
N LEU A 411 -7.86 19.34 -18.08
CA LEU A 411 -6.56 18.69 -18.08
C LEU A 411 -6.61 17.42 -18.94
N GLU A 412 -5.47 17.04 -19.50
CA GLU A 412 -5.34 15.82 -20.31
C GLU A 412 -5.51 14.56 -19.46
N GLY A 413 -6.43 13.68 -19.86
CA GLY A 413 -6.61 12.36 -19.29
C GLY A 413 -5.59 11.37 -19.85
N HIS A 414 -4.95 10.60 -18.98
CA HIS A 414 -3.97 9.60 -19.36
C HIS A 414 -4.00 8.42 -18.38
N GLU A 415 -3.46 7.30 -18.83
CA GLU A 415 -3.33 6.10 -18.01
C GLU A 415 -2.24 6.28 -16.95
N GLU A 416 -2.53 5.85 -15.73
CA GLU A 416 -1.55 5.79 -14.65
C GLU A 416 -1.59 4.45 -13.94
N SER A 417 -0.47 4.09 -13.32
CA SER A 417 -0.35 2.90 -12.50
C SER A 417 0.32 3.17 -11.17
N ILE A 418 -0.04 2.38 -10.18
CA ILE A 418 0.58 2.41 -8.85
C ILE A 418 1.24 1.08 -8.49
N GLY A 419 2.23 1.16 -7.61
CA GLY A 419 2.84 -0.03 -7.00
C GLY A 419 2.03 -0.58 -5.83
N GLY A 420 1.05 0.18 -5.32
CA GLY A 420 0.08 -0.21 -4.31
C GLY A 420 -1.09 -0.98 -4.89
N GLY A 421 -2.18 -1.05 -4.13
CA GLY A 421 -3.41 -1.65 -4.59
C GLY A 421 -4.59 -1.10 -3.80
N THR A 422 -5.70 -0.89 -4.48
CA THR A 422 -6.99 -0.45 -3.92
C THR A 422 -8.04 -1.54 -4.11
N TYR A 423 -9.22 -1.36 -3.56
CA TYR A 423 -10.34 -2.27 -3.84
C TYR A 423 -10.75 -2.29 -5.33
N GLY A 424 -10.29 -1.33 -6.15
CA GLY A 424 -10.53 -1.33 -7.59
C GLY A 424 -10.11 -2.63 -8.27
N ARG A 425 -9.00 -3.23 -7.84
CA ARG A 425 -8.46 -4.49 -8.40
C ARG A 425 -9.30 -5.75 -8.13
N ILE A 426 -10.29 -5.67 -7.23
CA ILE A 426 -11.16 -6.81 -6.91
C ILE A 426 -12.15 -7.08 -8.05
N LEU A 427 -12.52 -6.04 -8.79
CA LEU A 427 -13.43 -6.16 -9.91
C LEU A 427 -12.69 -6.64 -11.16
N GLU A 428 -13.35 -7.43 -12.00
CA GLU A 428 -12.81 -7.90 -13.27
C GLU A 428 -12.33 -6.73 -14.16
N ARG A 429 -13.13 -5.67 -14.22
CA ARG A 429 -12.86 -4.42 -14.90
C ARG A 429 -13.02 -3.27 -13.91
N GLY A 430 -12.14 -3.20 -12.94
CA GLY A 430 -12.13 -2.18 -11.92
C GLY A 430 -10.89 -1.29 -12.03
N VAL A 431 -11.04 -0.05 -11.63
CA VAL A 431 -9.96 0.96 -11.61
C VAL A 431 -10.06 1.78 -10.32
N ALA A 432 -9.04 2.55 -9.97
CA ALA A 432 -9.22 3.62 -8.99
C ALA A 432 -9.32 4.97 -9.71
N TYR A 433 -10.17 5.89 -9.17
CA TYR A 433 -10.55 7.11 -9.86
C TYR A 433 -10.77 8.26 -8.88
N GLY A 434 -9.74 9.09 -8.68
CA GLY A 434 -9.76 10.21 -7.71
C GLY A 434 -9.65 9.69 -6.26
N ALA A 435 -9.78 10.56 -5.19
CA ALA A 435 -10.22 11.96 -5.33
C ALA A 435 -9.08 13.01 -5.34
N MET A 436 -7.82 12.62 -5.17
CA MET A 436 -6.70 13.57 -5.18
C MET A 436 -6.45 14.10 -6.60
N PHE A 437 -6.30 15.42 -6.75
CA PHE A 437 -6.00 16.04 -8.05
C PHE A 437 -4.49 16.21 -8.26
N PRO A 438 -4.03 16.26 -9.54
CA PRO A 438 -2.64 16.55 -9.86
C PRO A 438 -2.14 17.84 -9.23
N GLY A 439 -0.96 17.77 -8.60
CA GLY A 439 -0.33 18.93 -7.94
C GLY A 439 -0.77 19.12 -6.48
N GLU A 440 -1.69 18.35 -5.98
CA GLU A 440 -2.01 18.32 -4.55
C GLU A 440 -0.96 17.53 -3.78
N GLU A 441 -0.77 17.90 -2.51
CA GLU A 441 0.13 17.20 -1.62
C GLU A 441 -0.50 15.88 -1.17
N ASN A 442 0.21 14.78 -1.34
CA ASN A 442 -0.23 13.50 -0.81
C ASN A 442 0.09 13.42 0.70
N VAL A 443 -0.95 13.54 1.50
CA VAL A 443 -0.90 13.51 2.97
C VAL A 443 -1.59 12.27 3.56
N MET A 444 -1.98 11.31 2.71
CA MET A 444 -2.53 10.03 3.15
C MET A 444 -1.55 9.35 4.10
N HIS A 445 -2.05 8.73 5.17
CA HIS A 445 -1.29 8.05 6.22
C HIS A 445 -0.37 8.95 7.07
N GLN A 446 -0.32 10.28 6.80
CA GLN A 446 0.53 11.21 7.54
C GLN A 446 -0.24 11.91 8.68
N PRO A 447 0.47 12.44 9.70
CA PRO A 447 -0.13 13.37 10.64
C PRO A 447 -0.67 14.61 9.92
N ASN A 448 -1.73 15.19 10.45
CA ASN A 448 -2.40 16.35 9.86
C ASN A 448 -2.93 16.11 8.44
N GLU A 449 -3.36 14.88 8.16
CA GLU A 449 -4.08 14.55 6.92
C GLU A 449 -5.21 15.54 6.67
N PHE A 450 -5.39 15.95 5.42
CA PHE A 450 -6.45 16.86 5.04
C PHE A 450 -7.00 16.58 3.64
N MET A 451 -8.25 16.95 3.43
CA MET A 451 -8.90 17.01 2.12
C MET A 451 -9.21 18.46 1.74
N PRO A 452 -8.73 18.97 0.59
CA PRO A 452 -9.19 20.27 0.10
C PRO A 452 -10.69 20.22 -0.23
N ILE A 453 -11.46 21.14 0.36
CA ILE A 453 -12.94 21.11 0.25
C ILE A 453 -13.40 21.33 -1.19
N ASP A 454 -12.74 22.20 -1.94
CA ASP A 454 -13.08 22.44 -3.35
C ASP A 454 -12.81 21.19 -4.21
N SER A 455 -11.74 20.44 -3.90
CA SER A 455 -11.41 19.17 -4.56
C SER A 455 -12.45 18.10 -4.24
N LEU A 456 -12.88 17.99 -2.99
CA LEU A 456 -13.95 17.08 -2.58
C LEU A 456 -15.24 17.34 -3.37
N PHE A 457 -15.67 18.59 -3.51
CA PHE A 457 -16.88 18.95 -4.26
C PHE A 457 -16.70 18.72 -5.75
N LYS A 458 -15.54 19.05 -6.32
CA LYS A 458 -15.22 18.80 -7.72
C LYS A 458 -15.19 17.30 -8.03
N ALA A 459 -14.59 16.49 -7.16
CA ALA A 459 -14.61 15.03 -7.29
C ALA A 459 -16.03 14.49 -7.26
N THR A 460 -16.90 14.99 -6.36
CA THR A 460 -18.33 14.61 -6.31
C THR A 460 -19.03 14.85 -7.64
N ALA A 461 -18.79 16.00 -8.28
CA ALA A 461 -19.39 16.34 -9.58
C ALA A 461 -18.86 15.43 -10.72
N ILE A 462 -17.57 15.14 -10.73
CA ILE A 462 -16.93 14.20 -11.65
C ILE A 462 -17.53 12.79 -11.47
N TYR A 463 -17.64 12.32 -10.25
CA TYR A 463 -18.23 11.00 -9.95
C TYR A 463 -19.69 10.92 -10.40
N ALA A 464 -20.51 11.97 -10.17
CA ALA A 464 -21.91 11.97 -10.57
C ALA A 464 -22.07 11.86 -12.09
N ASP A 465 -21.27 12.61 -12.87
CA ASP A 465 -21.28 12.52 -14.33
C ASP A 465 -20.78 11.16 -14.82
N ALA A 466 -19.65 10.70 -14.28
CA ALA A 466 -19.04 9.42 -14.65
C ALA A 466 -19.98 8.23 -14.38
N ILE A 467 -20.53 8.14 -13.16
CA ILE A 467 -21.45 7.08 -12.78
C ILE A 467 -22.68 7.12 -13.70
N TYR A 468 -23.28 8.31 -13.91
CA TYR A 468 -24.47 8.41 -14.75
C TYR A 468 -24.20 7.99 -16.20
N ARG A 469 -23.06 8.37 -16.81
CA ARG A 469 -22.70 7.93 -18.16
C ARG A 469 -22.51 6.41 -18.27
N LEU A 470 -22.08 5.77 -17.21
CA LEU A 470 -21.78 4.32 -17.17
C LEU A 470 -23.02 3.46 -16.84
N VAL A 471 -24.06 4.06 -16.28
CA VAL A 471 -25.26 3.31 -15.85
C VAL A 471 -26.56 3.66 -16.61
N LYS A 472 -26.56 4.73 -17.44
CA LYS A 472 -27.72 5.13 -18.23
C LYS A 472 -28.04 4.18 -19.39
#